data_07dce304d10e95e0407240193cc7ccb9
#
_entry.id   07dce304d10e95e0407240193cc7ccb9
#
_cell.length_a   1.000
_cell.length_b   1.000
_cell.length_c   1.000
_cell.angle_alpha   90.00
_cell.angle_beta   90.00
_cell.angle_gamma   90.00
#
_symmetry.space_group_name_H-M   'P 1'
#
loop_
_entity.id
_entity.type
_entity.pdbx_description
1 polymer ?
#
loop_
_entity_poly.entity_id
_entity_poly.type
_entity_poly.pdbx_seq_one_letter_code
_entity_poly.pdbx_strand_id
1 'polypeptide(L)'
;MYIIIIGCGRVGSQLANSLSMEGHNVVVIDENSRAFKRLGANFNGTTLIGNGYDKELLQEAGIEKADAVAVVTNGDNTNVVSTQVARKVFNVPIVVTRIYDPKREQLYRELGLNVIGGTTVVAEMIKEKITHGHFIHQLSEVGEIKIIEFKIDKNLAGLTLKEIETKEQSKIFAVIRDKEIFFPEKEMIVKEKDILLIVSKNR
;
A
#
# COMPACT_ATOMS: atom_id res chain seq x y z
N MET A 1 -10.18 -14.19 5.57
CA MET A 1 -9.74 -14.52 4.19
C MET A 1 -8.67 -15.59 4.25
N TYR A 2 -8.53 -16.38 3.17
CA TYR A 2 -7.41 -17.29 2.95
C TYR A 2 -6.43 -16.65 1.98
N ILE A 3 -5.22 -16.34 2.44
CA ILE A 3 -4.27 -15.50 1.69
C ILE A 3 -2.95 -16.25 1.53
N ILE A 4 -2.43 -16.29 0.30
CA ILE A 4 -1.12 -16.87 0.02
C ILE A 4 -0.14 -15.72 -0.30
N ILE A 5 1.02 -15.75 0.35
CA ILE A 5 2.10 -14.78 0.13
C ILE A 5 3.29 -15.51 -0.47
N ILE A 6 3.68 -15.13 -1.67
CA ILE A 6 4.84 -15.68 -2.38
C ILE A 6 6.03 -14.72 -2.18
N GLY A 7 7.02 -15.17 -1.43
CA GLY A 7 8.20 -14.42 -1.01
C GLY A 7 8.13 -13.98 0.46
N CYS A 8 9.05 -14.49 1.29
CA CYS A 8 9.21 -14.16 2.72
C CYS A 8 10.38 -13.20 2.96
N GLY A 9 10.54 -12.21 2.07
CA GLY A 9 11.47 -11.10 2.27
C GLY A 9 10.96 -10.10 3.31
N ARG A 10 11.57 -8.91 3.36
CA ARG A 10 11.16 -7.84 4.31
C ARG A 10 9.68 -7.45 4.15
N VAL A 11 9.21 -7.31 2.92
CA VAL A 11 7.80 -6.96 2.64
C VAL A 11 6.87 -8.12 2.95
N GLY A 12 7.18 -9.32 2.42
CA GLY A 12 6.30 -10.48 2.59
C GLY A 12 6.15 -10.91 4.04
N SER A 13 7.23 -10.91 4.83
CA SER A 13 7.16 -11.27 6.25
C SER A 13 6.35 -10.24 7.07
N GLN A 14 6.50 -8.95 6.77
CA GLN A 14 5.72 -7.91 7.45
C GLN A 14 4.23 -8.00 7.09
N LEU A 15 3.93 -8.20 5.81
CA LEU A 15 2.55 -8.39 5.33
C LEU A 15 1.92 -9.63 5.97
N ALA A 16 2.66 -10.75 6.01
CA ALA A 16 2.19 -11.99 6.63
C ALA A 16 1.86 -11.83 8.12
N ASN A 17 2.73 -11.15 8.86
CA ASN A 17 2.50 -10.88 10.28
C ASN A 17 1.27 -9.99 10.50
N SER A 18 1.12 -8.91 9.72
CA SER A 18 -0.03 -8.00 9.82
C SER A 18 -1.34 -8.74 9.57
N LEU A 19 -1.44 -9.45 8.44
CA LEU A 19 -2.64 -10.19 8.07
C LEU A 19 -2.97 -11.32 9.05
N SER A 20 -1.95 -12.00 9.58
CA SER A 20 -2.15 -13.03 10.62
C SER A 20 -2.68 -12.43 11.91
N MET A 21 -2.19 -11.26 12.34
CA MET A 21 -2.71 -10.55 13.53
C MET A 21 -4.15 -10.04 13.33
N GLU A 22 -4.54 -9.74 12.10
CA GLU A 22 -5.92 -9.38 11.73
C GLU A 22 -6.87 -10.59 11.66
N GLY A 23 -6.36 -11.80 11.96
CA GLY A 23 -7.16 -13.03 11.99
C GLY A 23 -7.37 -13.70 10.64
N HIS A 24 -6.55 -13.38 9.63
CA HIS A 24 -6.60 -14.05 8.33
C HIS A 24 -5.80 -15.37 8.35
N ASN A 25 -6.24 -16.36 7.56
CA ASN A 25 -5.49 -17.58 7.32
C ASN A 25 -4.40 -17.30 6.29
N VAL A 26 -3.15 -17.31 6.71
CA VAL A 26 -2.01 -16.93 5.87
C VAL A 26 -1.11 -18.11 5.59
N VAL A 27 -0.78 -18.34 4.31
CA VAL A 27 0.25 -19.28 3.87
C VAL A 27 1.39 -18.48 3.24
N VAL A 28 2.62 -18.74 3.64
CA VAL A 28 3.82 -18.06 3.10
C VAL A 28 4.70 -19.07 2.36
N ILE A 29 5.02 -18.79 1.12
CA ILE A 29 5.90 -19.60 0.27
C ILE A 29 7.21 -18.84 0.03
N ASP A 30 8.34 -19.51 0.25
CA ASP A 30 9.66 -19.00 -0.11
C ASP A 30 10.61 -20.18 -0.42
N GLU A 31 11.46 -20.03 -1.40
CA GLU A 31 12.45 -21.06 -1.74
C GLU A 31 13.56 -21.19 -0.68
N ASN A 32 13.77 -20.16 0.12
CA ASN A 32 14.77 -20.13 1.18
C ASN A 32 14.13 -20.28 2.56
N SER A 33 14.24 -21.46 3.15
CA SER A 33 13.72 -21.75 4.50
C SER A 33 14.19 -20.79 5.58
N ARG A 34 15.39 -20.20 5.44
CA ARG A 34 15.90 -19.20 6.38
C ARG A 34 15.12 -17.88 6.36
N ALA A 35 14.41 -17.61 5.27
CA ALA A 35 13.57 -16.41 5.15
C ALA A 35 12.45 -16.39 6.20
N PHE A 36 11.91 -17.56 6.58
CA PHE A 36 10.83 -17.68 7.55
C PHE A 36 11.19 -17.25 8.98
N LYS A 37 12.49 -17.13 9.30
CA LYS A 37 12.92 -16.53 10.58
C LYS A 37 12.43 -15.09 10.76
N ARG A 38 12.05 -14.39 9.68
CA ARG A 38 11.50 -13.03 9.73
C ARG A 38 10.05 -12.96 10.19
N LEU A 39 9.32 -14.07 10.15
CA LEU A 39 7.93 -14.11 10.58
C LEU A 39 7.77 -13.94 12.11
N GLY A 40 8.82 -14.30 12.87
CA GLY A 40 8.77 -14.18 14.33
C GLY A 40 7.91 -15.26 15.01
N ALA A 41 7.89 -15.22 16.34
CA ALA A 41 7.22 -16.23 17.15
C ALA A 41 5.68 -16.14 17.16
N ASN A 42 5.14 -14.98 16.80
CA ASN A 42 3.70 -14.71 16.83
C ASN A 42 2.97 -14.99 15.51
N PHE A 43 3.70 -15.40 14.48
CA PHE A 43 3.08 -15.78 13.22
C PHE A 43 2.34 -17.11 13.37
N ASN A 44 1.04 -17.09 13.15
CA ASN A 44 0.16 -18.26 13.33
C ASN A 44 -0.31 -18.87 11.99
N GLY A 45 0.42 -18.60 10.91
CA GLY A 45 0.12 -19.16 9.59
C GLY A 45 0.98 -20.37 9.24
N THR A 46 0.84 -20.84 8.00
CA THR A 46 1.61 -21.96 7.44
C THR A 46 2.77 -21.46 6.59
N THR A 47 3.89 -22.17 6.60
CA THR A 47 5.03 -21.88 5.73
C THR A 47 5.33 -23.07 4.84
N LEU A 48 5.58 -22.86 3.55
CA LEU A 48 5.94 -23.88 2.57
C LEU A 48 7.23 -23.47 1.86
N ILE A 49 8.13 -24.42 1.68
CA ILE A 49 9.43 -24.20 1.02
C ILE A 49 9.29 -24.60 -0.45
N GLY A 50 9.57 -23.66 -1.34
CA GLY A 50 9.64 -23.92 -2.76
C GLY A 50 9.35 -22.73 -3.64
N ASN A 51 9.13 -22.98 -4.91
CA ASN A 51 8.98 -21.97 -5.93
C ASN A 51 7.52 -21.51 -6.06
N GLY A 52 7.28 -20.21 -5.99
CA GLY A 52 5.94 -19.62 -5.99
C GLY A 52 5.18 -19.70 -7.34
N TYR A 53 5.75 -20.32 -8.36
CA TYR A 53 5.06 -20.64 -9.61
C TYR A 53 4.95 -22.16 -9.85
N ASP A 54 5.42 -22.98 -8.90
CA ASP A 54 5.24 -24.42 -8.96
C ASP A 54 3.77 -24.77 -8.69
N LYS A 55 3.14 -25.46 -9.66
CA LYS A 55 1.73 -25.77 -9.61
C LYS A 55 1.37 -26.71 -8.46
N GLU A 56 2.19 -27.72 -8.22
CA GLU A 56 1.97 -28.72 -7.17
C GLU A 56 2.11 -28.10 -5.79
N LEU A 57 3.15 -27.28 -5.58
CA LEU A 57 3.32 -26.54 -4.34
C LEU A 57 2.18 -25.55 -4.10
N LEU A 58 1.70 -24.87 -5.12
CA LEU A 58 0.56 -23.95 -4.99
C LEU A 58 -0.73 -24.71 -4.66
N GLN A 59 -0.92 -25.90 -5.16
CA GLN A 59 -2.05 -26.77 -4.78
C GLN A 59 -1.91 -27.24 -3.32
N GLU A 60 -0.71 -27.64 -2.88
CA GLU A 60 -0.42 -27.95 -1.48
C GLU A 60 -0.71 -26.72 -0.59
N ALA A 61 -0.34 -25.51 -1.05
CA ALA A 61 -0.68 -24.26 -0.38
C ALA A 61 -2.18 -23.94 -0.37
N GLY A 62 -3.02 -24.74 -1.03
CA GLY A 62 -4.46 -24.52 -1.10
C GLY A 62 -4.89 -23.35 -1.97
N ILE A 63 -4.18 -23.06 -3.06
CA ILE A 63 -4.44 -21.90 -3.93
C ILE A 63 -5.85 -21.91 -4.52
N GLU A 64 -6.46 -23.09 -4.70
CA GLU A 64 -7.81 -23.23 -5.26
C GLU A 64 -8.91 -22.61 -4.37
N LYS A 65 -8.62 -22.46 -3.08
CA LYS A 65 -9.52 -21.80 -2.10
C LYS A 65 -9.02 -20.43 -1.67
N ALA A 66 -7.94 -19.92 -2.30
CA ALA A 66 -7.38 -18.63 -1.91
C ALA A 66 -8.27 -17.45 -2.34
N ASP A 67 -8.58 -16.59 -1.40
CA ASP A 67 -9.26 -15.32 -1.67
C ASP A 67 -8.30 -14.31 -2.32
N ALA A 68 -7.01 -14.38 -1.94
CA ALA A 68 -6.00 -13.48 -2.46
C ALA A 68 -4.60 -14.12 -2.51
N VAL A 69 -3.79 -13.67 -3.47
CA VAL A 69 -2.36 -13.99 -3.56
C VAL A 69 -1.55 -12.70 -3.66
N ALA A 70 -0.56 -12.54 -2.79
CA ALA A 70 0.42 -11.46 -2.86
C ALA A 70 1.77 -12.01 -3.32
N VAL A 71 2.29 -11.50 -4.44
CA VAL A 71 3.57 -11.94 -5.01
C VAL A 71 4.61 -10.85 -4.80
N VAL A 72 5.53 -11.08 -3.86
CA VAL A 72 6.46 -10.05 -3.34
C VAL A 72 7.90 -10.54 -3.20
N THR A 73 8.32 -11.44 -4.11
CA THR A 73 9.72 -11.91 -4.15
C THR A 73 10.67 -10.78 -4.58
N ASN A 74 11.96 -11.06 -4.65
CA ASN A 74 12.98 -10.10 -5.08
C ASN A 74 13.21 -10.06 -6.59
N GLY A 75 12.47 -10.85 -7.38
CA GLY A 75 12.64 -10.94 -8.83
C GLY A 75 11.37 -10.62 -9.61
N ASP A 76 11.41 -9.59 -10.47
CA ASP A 76 10.25 -9.19 -11.28
C ASP A 76 9.74 -10.31 -12.19
N ASN A 77 10.65 -11.09 -12.80
CA ASN A 77 10.26 -12.20 -13.64
C ASN A 77 9.50 -13.28 -12.85
N THR A 78 10.05 -13.67 -11.70
CA THR A 78 9.39 -14.61 -10.79
C THR A 78 8.02 -14.08 -10.38
N ASN A 79 7.94 -12.80 -10.04
CA ASN A 79 6.69 -12.16 -9.62
C ASN A 79 5.63 -12.20 -10.74
N VAL A 80 6.02 -11.87 -11.96
CA VAL A 80 5.09 -11.91 -13.11
C VAL A 80 4.63 -13.33 -13.42
N VAL A 81 5.54 -14.32 -13.45
CA VAL A 81 5.19 -15.72 -13.73
C VAL A 81 4.26 -16.26 -12.64
N SER A 82 4.60 -16.08 -11.35
CA SER A 82 3.74 -16.53 -10.25
C SER A 82 2.35 -15.88 -10.31
N THR A 83 2.27 -14.60 -10.67
CA THR A 83 1.01 -13.88 -10.85
C THR A 83 0.18 -14.48 -11.99
N GLN A 84 0.81 -14.80 -13.13
CA GLN A 84 0.10 -15.41 -14.25
C GLN A 84 -0.41 -16.80 -13.89
N VAL A 85 0.37 -17.59 -13.16
CA VAL A 85 -0.06 -18.92 -12.69
C VAL A 85 -1.26 -18.77 -11.75
N ALA A 86 -1.19 -17.90 -10.73
CA ALA A 86 -2.29 -17.67 -9.80
C ALA A 86 -3.57 -17.20 -10.50
N ARG A 87 -3.45 -16.26 -11.47
CA ARG A 87 -4.61 -15.69 -12.18
C ARG A 87 -5.17 -16.59 -13.28
N LYS A 88 -4.29 -17.16 -14.12
CA LYS A 88 -4.70 -17.83 -15.35
C LYS A 88 -4.92 -19.33 -15.18
N VAL A 89 -4.19 -19.96 -14.25
CA VAL A 89 -4.32 -21.40 -14.00
C VAL A 89 -5.32 -21.67 -12.88
N PHE A 90 -5.22 -20.89 -11.78
CA PHE A 90 -6.05 -21.11 -10.59
C PHE A 90 -7.21 -20.13 -10.43
N ASN A 91 -7.31 -19.11 -11.28
CA ASN A 91 -8.39 -18.11 -11.26
C ASN A 91 -8.58 -17.42 -9.90
N VAL A 92 -7.49 -17.19 -9.17
CA VAL A 92 -7.56 -16.48 -7.89
C VAL A 92 -8.14 -15.08 -8.11
N PRO A 93 -9.17 -14.67 -7.33
CA PRO A 93 -9.89 -13.43 -7.58
C PRO A 93 -9.05 -12.17 -7.38
N ILE A 94 -8.19 -12.17 -6.36
CA ILE A 94 -7.32 -11.02 -6.04
C ILE A 94 -5.87 -11.46 -6.11
N VAL A 95 -5.12 -10.96 -7.09
CA VAL A 95 -3.67 -11.19 -7.17
C VAL A 95 -2.97 -9.86 -7.27
N VAL A 96 -2.12 -9.56 -6.30
CA VAL A 96 -1.32 -8.32 -6.23
C VAL A 96 0.15 -8.66 -6.39
N THR A 97 0.84 -7.93 -7.24
CA THR A 97 2.21 -8.23 -7.65
C THR A 97 3.13 -7.05 -7.40
N ARG A 98 4.25 -7.27 -6.75
CA ARG A 98 5.30 -6.25 -6.63
C ARG A 98 6.20 -6.26 -7.85
N ILE A 99 6.49 -5.08 -8.40
CA ILE A 99 7.50 -4.85 -9.45
C ILE A 99 8.52 -3.83 -8.96
N TYR A 100 9.80 -4.11 -9.17
CA TYR A 100 10.90 -3.23 -8.75
C TYR A 100 11.26 -2.21 -9.81
N ASP A 101 11.30 -2.63 -11.08
CA ASP A 101 11.67 -1.77 -12.19
C ASP A 101 10.48 -0.88 -12.61
N PRO A 102 10.58 0.47 -12.47
CA PRO A 102 9.49 1.38 -12.81
C PRO A 102 9.02 1.29 -14.28
N LYS A 103 9.92 1.01 -15.23
CA LYS A 103 9.54 0.85 -16.63
C LYS A 103 8.70 -0.41 -16.86
N ARG A 104 9.05 -1.47 -16.15
CA ARG A 104 8.30 -2.73 -16.21
C ARG A 104 6.97 -2.64 -15.46
N GLU A 105 6.92 -1.87 -14.37
CA GLU A 105 5.69 -1.60 -13.64
C GLU A 105 4.61 -1.04 -14.57
N GLN A 106 4.92 0.02 -15.32
CA GLN A 106 3.99 0.63 -16.25
C GLN A 106 3.51 -0.38 -17.31
N LEU A 107 4.44 -1.11 -17.95
CA LEU A 107 4.09 -2.13 -18.93
C LEU A 107 3.14 -3.19 -18.40
N TYR A 108 3.42 -3.74 -17.20
CA TYR A 108 2.58 -4.79 -16.63
C TYR A 108 1.21 -4.27 -16.17
N ARG A 109 1.13 -3.01 -15.76
CA ARG A 109 -0.15 -2.35 -15.47
C ARG A 109 -1.00 -2.22 -16.74
N GLU A 110 -0.42 -1.81 -17.85
CA GLU A 110 -1.08 -1.74 -19.16
C GLU A 110 -1.54 -3.13 -19.66
N LEU A 111 -0.81 -4.18 -19.31
CA LEU A 111 -1.20 -5.57 -19.56
C LEU A 111 -2.27 -6.12 -18.59
N GLY A 112 -2.81 -5.27 -17.72
CA GLY A 112 -3.91 -5.61 -16.81
C GLY A 112 -3.49 -6.42 -15.58
N LEU A 113 -2.21 -6.38 -15.18
CA LEU A 113 -1.80 -6.94 -13.90
C LEU A 113 -2.02 -5.88 -12.80
N ASN A 114 -2.47 -6.33 -11.64
CA ASN A 114 -2.55 -5.48 -10.45
C ASN A 114 -1.15 -5.39 -9.82
N VAL A 115 -0.41 -4.35 -10.17
CA VAL A 115 0.99 -4.18 -9.80
C VAL A 115 1.20 -3.03 -8.83
N ILE A 116 2.13 -3.21 -7.90
CA ILE A 116 2.63 -2.17 -7.00
C ILE A 116 4.12 -1.98 -7.27
N GLY A 117 4.48 -0.79 -7.75
CA GLY A 117 5.86 -0.37 -7.96
C GLY A 117 6.50 0.08 -6.66
N GLY A 118 7.10 -0.85 -5.95
CA GLY A 118 7.68 -0.53 -4.64
C GLY A 118 8.74 0.58 -4.70
N THR A 119 9.54 0.62 -5.76
CA THR A 119 10.56 1.66 -5.96
C THR A 119 9.92 3.03 -6.22
N THR A 120 8.94 3.09 -7.11
CA THR A 120 8.22 4.31 -7.46
C THR A 120 7.51 4.90 -6.25
N VAL A 121 6.73 4.07 -5.54
CA VAL A 121 5.98 4.50 -4.35
C VAL A 121 6.92 5.04 -3.27
N VAL A 122 7.99 4.34 -2.93
CA VAL A 122 8.93 4.79 -1.91
C VAL A 122 9.65 6.06 -2.33
N ALA A 123 10.07 6.18 -3.59
CA ALA A 123 10.72 7.39 -4.11
C ALA A 123 9.79 8.62 -4.05
N GLU A 124 8.52 8.45 -4.41
CA GLU A 124 7.52 9.51 -4.31
C GLU A 124 7.27 9.91 -2.86
N MET A 125 7.11 8.96 -1.94
CA MET A 125 6.94 9.23 -0.51
C MET A 125 8.14 10.02 0.07
N ILE A 126 9.37 9.65 -0.31
CA ILE A 126 10.59 10.37 0.12
C ILE A 126 10.61 11.78 -0.47
N LYS A 127 10.35 11.93 -1.76
CA LYS A 127 10.27 13.23 -2.45
C LYS A 127 9.28 14.15 -1.75
N GLU A 128 8.06 13.69 -1.51
CA GLU A 128 7.02 14.46 -0.85
C GLU A 128 7.45 14.90 0.57
N LYS A 129 8.08 14.00 1.31
CA LYS A 129 8.60 14.31 2.65
C LYS A 129 9.68 15.39 2.62
N ILE A 130 10.55 15.39 1.61
CA ILE A 130 11.61 16.40 1.45
C ILE A 130 11.05 17.73 1.00
N THR A 131 10.14 17.72 0.01
CA THR A 131 9.67 18.95 -0.64
C THR A 131 8.57 19.68 0.13
N HIS A 132 7.69 18.93 0.79
CA HIS A 132 6.50 19.49 1.44
C HIS A 132 6.45 19.25 2.94
N GLY A 133 7.34 18.43 3.50
CA GLY A 133 7.32 18.05 4.92
C GLY A 133 6.16 17.13 5.32
N HIS A 134 5.30 16.74 4.39
CA HIS A 134 4.04 16.02 4.60
C HIS A 134 3.96 14.78 3.72
N PHE A 135 3.10 13.82 4.11
CA PHE A 135 2.73 12.71 3.23
C PHE A 135 1.53 13.13 2.37
N ILE A 136 1.65 12.96 1.06
CA ILE A 136 0.51 13.08 0.14
C ILE A 136 0.00 11.66 -0.11
N HIS A 137 -1.21 11.38 0.37
CA HIS A 137 -1.87 10.11 0.06
C HIS A 137 -2.62 10.25 -1.28
N GLN A 138 -2.12 9.57 -2.31
CA GLN A 138 -2.85 9.44 -3.55
C GLN A 138 -3.91 8.35 -3.38
N LEU A 139 -5.18 8.74 -3.19
CA LEU A 139 -6.29 7.82 -2.88
C LEU A 139 -6.99 7.22 -4.08
N SER A 140 -6.56 7.50 -5.30
CA SER A 140 -7.27 7.01 -6.47
C SER A 140 -6.32 6.49 -7.54
N GLU A 141 -6.63 5.33 -8.08
CA GLU A 141 -5.98 4.79 -9.28
C GLU A 141 -6.25 5.67 -10.51
N VAL A 142 -7.23 6.56 -10.46
CA VAL A 142 -7.64 7.49 -11.52
C VAL A 142 -6.82 8.79 -11.50
N GLY A 143 -5.88 8.96 -10.58
CA GLY A 143 -4.76 9.90 -10.70
C GLY A 143 -5.04 11.39 -10.49
N GLU A 144 -6.28 11.82 -10.23
CA GLU A 144 -6.61 13.26 -10.20
C GLU A 144 -6.85 13.86 -8.81
N ILE A 145 -6.96 13.04 -7.77
CA ILE A 145 -7.26 13.52 -6.42
C ILE A 145 -6.10 13.21 -5.49
N LYS A 146 -5.49 14.27 -4.94
CA LYS A 146 -4.46 14.17 -3.91
C LYS A 146 -5.02 14.65 -2.58
N ILE A 147 -4.78 13.89 -1.52
CA ILE A 147 -4.98 14.34 -0.16
C ILE A 147 -3.63 14.83 0.37
N ILE A 148 -3.60 16.08 0.80
CA ILE A 148 -2.41 16.74 1.31
C ILE A 148 -2.62 17.02 2.78
N GLU A 149 -1.65 16.64 3.61
CA GLU A 149 -1.56 17.10 4.98
C GLU A 149 -0.89 18.49 4.99
N PHE A 150 -1.64 19.52 5.30
CA PHE A 150 -1.15 20.90 5.35
C PHE A 150 -1.05 21.39 6.80
N LYS A 151 0.15 21.60 7.28
CA LYS A 151 0.39 22.04 8.65
C LYS A 151 0.28 23.56 8.76
N ILE A 152 -0.53 24.03 9.68
CA ILE A 152 -0.71 25.46 9.95
C ILE A 152 0.51 26.01 10.68
N ASP A 153 1.12 27.01 10.08
CA ASP A 153 2.17 27.84 10.67
C ASP A 153 1.60 29.08 11.36
N LYS A 154 2.49 29.91 11.91
CA LYS A 154 2.11 31.16 12.60
C LYS A 154 1.41 32.18 11.70
N ASN A 155 1.67 32.14 10.38
CA ASN A 155 1.13 33.13 9.44
C ASN A 155 -0.31 32.84 9.06
N LEU A 156 -0.71 31.59 9.18
CA LEU A 156 -2.05 31.10 8.84
C LEU A 156 -2.92 30.89 10.09
N ALA A 157 -2.30 30.83 11.27
CA ALA A 157 -3.04 30.73 12.53
C ALA A 157 -3.94 31.93 12.73
N GLY A 158 -5.17 31.69 13.13
CA GLY A 158 -6.20 32.74 13.32
C GLY A 158 -7.10 33.00 12.13
N LEU A 159 -6.78 32.41 10.94
CA LEU A 159 -7.68 32.45 9.80
C LEU A 159 -8.82 31.43 9.96
N THR A 160 -9.92 31.67 9.27
CA THR A 160 -11.00 30.68 9.13
C THR A 160 -10.67 29.65 8.04
N LEU A 161 -11.27 28.45 8.13
CA LEU A 161 -11.10 27.43 7.09
C LEU A 161 -11.52 27.94 5.71
N LYS A 162 -12.56 28.78 5.64
CA LYS A 162 -13.04 29.37 4.39
C LYS A 162 -11.99 30.30 3.74
N GLU A 163 -11.27 31.10 4.55
CA GLU A 163 -10.20 31.97 4.04
C GLU A 163 -9.04 31.14 3.49
N ILE A 164 -8.68 30.03 4.17
CA ILE A 164 -7.64 29.12 3.71
C ILE A 164 -8.07 28.39 2.42
N GLU A 165 -9.29 27.86 2.36
CA GLU A 165 -9.82 27.23 1.14
C GLU A 165 -9.77 28.17 -0.07
N THR A 166 -10.10 29.43 0.14
CA THR A 166 -10.07 30.46 -0.91
C THR A 166 -8.64 30.76 -1.38
N LYS A 167 -7.71 30.90 -0.43
CA LYS A 167 -6.31 31.21 -0.70
C LYS A 167 -5.59 30.07 -1.41
N GLU A 168 -5.82 28.84 -0.96
CA GLU A 168 -5.16 27.63 -1.49
C GLU A 168 -5.92 26.97 -2.66
N GLN A 169 -7.07 27.52 -3.06
CA GLN A 169 -7.95 26.97 -4.12
C GLN A 169 -8.22 25.46 -3.93
N SER A 170 -8.45 25.04 -2.72
CA SER A 170 -8.55 23.66 -2.29
C SER A 170 -9.79 23.43 -1.40
N LYS A 171 -10.10 22.18 -1.11
CA LYS A 171 -11.17 21.82 -0.17
C LYS A 171 -10.59 21.11 1.03
N ILE A 172 -10.93 21.60 2.22
CA ILE A 172 -10.53 21.00 3.49
C ILE A 172 -11.62 20.01 3.89
N PHE A 173 -11.24 18.78 4.21
CA PHE A 173 -12.21 17.75 4.61
C PHE A 173 -12.01 17.29 6.06
N ALA A 174 -10.86 17.58 6.69
CA ALA A 174 -10.65 17.38 8.12
C ALA A 174 -9.59 18.32 8.69
N VAL A 175 -9.70 18.57 9.98
CA VAL A 175 -8.71 19.29 10.80
C VAL A 175 -8.22 18.33 11.88
N ILE A 176 -6.92 18.11 11.97
CA ILE A 176 -6.31 17.35 13.06
C ILE A 176 -5.69 18.34 14.04
N ARG A 177 -6.19 18.33 15.27
CA ARG A 177 -5.73 19.16 16.40
C ARG A 177 -5.51 18.27 17.62
N ASP A 178 -4.34 18.31 18.22
CA ASP A 178 -3.99 17.52 19.40
C ASP A 178 -4.27 16.02 19.27
N LYS A 179 -4.05 15.46 18.06
CA LYS A 179 -4.33 14.05 17.65
C LYS A 179 -5.82 13.70 17.53
N GLU A 180 -6.72 14.64 17.67
CA GLU A 180 -8.15 14.45 17.43
C GLU A 180 -8.53 14.97 16.04
N ILE A 181 -9.49 14.33 15.40
CA ILE A 181 -9.99 14.68 14.06
C ILE A 181 -11.30 15.44 14.22
N PHE A 182 -11.36 16.64 13.63
CA PHE A 182 -12.55 17.47 13.55
C PHE A 182 -13.03 17.57 12.11
N PHE A 183 -14.33 17.50 11.91
CA PHE A 183 -14.93 17.84 10.62
C PHE A 183 -14.97 19.35 10.44
N PRO A 184 -14.68 19.86 9.23
CA PRO A 184 -14.54 21.30 9.02
C PRO A 184 -15.89 22.02 9.09
N GLU A 185 -15.97 23.03 9.93
CA GLU A 185 -17.00 24.05 9.92
C GLU A 185 -16.44 25.32 9.28
N LYS A 186 -17.19 25.99 8.41
CA LYS A 186 -16.68 27.11 7.60
C LYS A 186 -16.05 28.23 8.42
N GLU A 187 -16.62 28.51 9.59
CA GLU A 187 -16.17 29.57 10.52
C GLU A 187 -15.16 29.06 11.55
N MET A 188 -14.73 27.79 11.46
CA MET A 188 -13.71 27.25 12.36
C MET A 188 -12.40 27.99 12.16
N ILE A 189 -11.85 28.51 13.24
CA ILE A 189 -10.54 29.18 13.26
C ILE A 189 -9.44 28.14 13.44
N VAL A 190 -8.44 28.16 12.57
CA VAL A 190 -7.28 27.29 12.70
C VAL A 190 -6.29 27.82 13.71
N LYS A 191 -5.63 26.89 14.39
CA LYS A 191 -4.59 27.17 15.39
C LYS A 191 -3.22 26.77 14.85
N GLU A 192 -2.18 27.36 15.40
CA GLU A 192 -0.80 26.91 15.13
C GLU A 192 -0.66 25.42 15.45
N LYS A 193 0.00 24.67 14.58
CA LYS A 193 0.19 23.21 14.61
C LYS A 193 -1.02 22.37 14.22
N ASP A 194 -2.18 22.95 13.93
CA ASP A 194 -3.24 22.19 13.28
C ASP A 194 -2.72 21.58 11.96
N ILE A 195 -3.22 20.39 11.63
CA ILE A 195 -2.97 19.77 10.33
C ILE A 195 -4.30 19.71 9.60
N LEU A 196 -4.36 20.34 8.43
CA LEU A 196 -5.52 20.30 7.55
C LEU A 196 -5.35 19.16 6.56
N LEU A 197 -6.36 18.33 6.41
CA LEU A 197 -6.44 17.37 5.33
C LEU A 197 -7.16 18.03 4.15
N ILE A 198 -6.42 18.28 3.07
CA ILE A 198 -6.87 19.08 1.93
C ILE A 198 -6.98 18.17 0.72
N VAL A 199 -8.07 18.31 -0.03
CA VAL A 199 -8.22 17.69 -1.36
C VAL A 199 -7.86 18.72 -2.43
N SER A 200 -6.89 18.40 -3.26
CA SER A 200 -6.48 19.21 -4.41
C SER A 200 -6.61 18.40 -5.69
N LYS A 201 -7.07 19.05 -6.77
CA LYS A 201 -6.93 18.49 -8.11
C LYS A 201 -5.49 18.66 -8.58
N ASN A 202 -4.95 17.67 -9.27
CA ASN A 202 -3.69 17.86 -9.98
C ASN A 202 -3.82 19.04 -10.96
N ARG A 203 -2.91 19.98 -10.84
CA ARG A 203 -2.62 20.92 -11.94
C ARG A 203 -1.60 20.31 -12.86
#